data_fde5685156b6e5461b707f898f836618
#
_entry.id   fde5685156b6e5461b707f898f836618
#
_cell.length_a   1.000
_cell.length_b   1.000
_cell.length_c   1.000
_cell.angle_alpha   90.00
_cell.angle_beta   90.00
_cell.angle_gamma   90.00
#
_symmetry.space_group_name_H-M   'P 1'
#
loop_
_entity.id
_entity.type
_entity.pdbx_description
1 polymer ?
#
loop_
_entity_poly.entity_id
_entity_poly.type
_entity_poly.pdbx_seq_one_letter_code
_entity_poly.pdbx_strand_id
1 'polypeptide(L)'
;PPATAAAGSTKAESSSKKKLDRVRNIGVIAHIDAGKTTVSERFLYYSGRIHKIGEVHEGQTQLDWMPEERKRGITITAAATSFLWRNHDIHLIDTPGHVDFTIEVERSLRVLDGAVVVMSAVDGVEPQTETVWHQADKIHVPLVTFINKMDRVGANFESVLADIKKTLDANPIPIQEPIGAEDKFEGVYDLIDQKRVL
;
A
#
# COMPACT_ATOMS: atom_id res chain seq x y z
N PRO A 1 -58.44 -6.49 -0.91
CA PRO A 1 -57.41 -5.60 -0.46
C PRO A 1 -56.07 -6.31 -0.38
N PRO A 2 -55.00 -5.64 -0.76
CA PRO A 2 -53.87 -6.31 -1.39
C PRO A 2 -52.66 -6.43 -0.45
N ALA A 3 -52.00 -7.55 -0.54
CA ALA A 3 -50.69 -7.75 0.05
C ALA A 3 -49.72 -8.12 -1.07
N THR A 4 -49.00 -7.13 -1.61
CA THR A 4 -47.85 -7.35 -2.53
C THR A 4 -46.90 -6.16 -2.46
N ALA A 5 -46.06 -6.11 -1.41
CA ALA A 5 -44.98 -5.15 -1.34
C ALA A 5 -43.76 -5.59 -0.49
N ALA A 6 -43.53 -6.90 -0.28
CA ALA A 6 -42.42 -7.36 0.57
C ALA A 6 -41.30 -8.13 -0.15
N ALA A 7 -41.40 -8.43 -1.43
CA ALA A 7 -40.41 -9.29 -2.13
C ALA A 7 -39.31 -8.51 -2.89
N GLY A 8 -39.40 -7.19 -3.01
CA GLY A 8 -38.43 -6.36 -3.75
C GLY A 8 -37.24 -5.91 -2.89
N SER A 9 -37.43 -5.67 -1.60
CA SER A 9 -36.40 -5.11 -0.72
C SER A 9 -35.30 -6.11 -0.37
N THR A 10 -35.63 -7.35 -0.09
CA THR A 10 -34.66 -8.39 0.32
C THR A 10 -33.66 -8.81 -0.76
N LYS A 11 -34.07 -8.76 -2.05
CA LYS A 11 -33.21 -9.12 -3.16
C LYS A 11 -32.23 -7.99 -3.52
N ALA A 12 -32.64 -6.74 -3.37
CA ALA A 12 -31.82 -5.55 -3.57
C ALA A 12 -30.79 -5.38 -2.43
N GLU A 13 -31.20 -5.58 -1.18
CA GLU A 13 -30.33 -5.56 -0.01
C GLU A 13 -29.29 -6.68 -0.02
N SER A 14 -29.67 -7.90 -0.40
CA SER A 14 -28.76 -9.04 -0.57
C SER A 14 -27.74 -8.78 -1.71
N SER A 15 -28.15 -8.13 -2.80
CA SER A 15 -27.25 -7.77 -3.90
C SER A 15 -26.29 -6.66 -3.52
N SER A 16 -26.74 -5.63 -2.80
CA SER A 16 -25.91 -4.54 -2.29
C SER A 16 -24.89 -5.04 -1.28
N LYS A 17 -25.29 -5.87 -0.34
CA LYS A 17 -24.42 -6.47 0.67
C LYS A 17 -23.33 -7.33 0.03
N LYS A 18 -23.67 -8.19 -0.93
CA LYS A 18 -22.69 -8.98 -1.71
C LYS A 18 -21.72 -8.10 -2.50
N LYS A 19 -22.12 -6.91 -2.91
CA LYS A 19 -21.25 -5.96 -3.59
C LYS A 19 -20.28 -5.31 -2.61
N LEU A 20 -20.73 -4.91 -1.42
CA LEU A 20 -19.88 -4.34 -0.37
C LEU A 20 -18.86 -5.34 0.18
N ASP A 21 -19.22 -6.62 0.28
CA ASP A 21 -18.31 -7.69 0.72
C ASP A 21 -17.07 -7.86 -0.18
N ARG A 22 -17.09 -7.28 -1.38
CA ARG A 22 -15.99 -7.33 -2.35
C ARG A 22 -15.20 -6.02 -2.48
N VAL A 23 -15.58 -4.99 -1.75
CA VAL A 23 -14.85 -3.72 -1.75
C VAL A 23 -13.71 -3.79 -0.73
N ARG A 24 -12.52 -3.29 -1.09
CA ARG A 24 -11.37 -3.15 -0.19
C ARG A 24 -10.72 -1.80 -0.39
N ASN A 25 -10.63 -1.04 0.67
CA ASN A 25 -9.91 0.21 0.73
C ASN A 25 -8.49 -0.07 1.25
N ILE A 26 -7.50 0.04 0.39
CA ILE A 26 -6.10 -0.26 0.71
C ILE A 26 -5.29 1.03 0.68
N GLY A 27 -4.61 1.34 1.77
CA GLY A 27 -3.68 2.45 1.85
C GLY A 27 -2.26 2.06 1.45
N VAL A 28 -1.51 2.99 0.88
CA VAL A 28 -0.06 2.87 0.73
C VAL A 28 0.61 3.95 1.55
N ILE A 29 1.43 3.52 2.49
CA ILE A 29 2.14 4.35 3.46
C ILE A 29 3.63 4.18 3.22
N ALA A 30 4.39 5.26 3.21
CA ALA A 30 5.84 5.19 3.07
C ALA A 30 6.48 6.50 3.54
N HIS A 31 7.74 6.43 3.95
CA HIS A 31 8.55 7.63 4.07
C HIS A 31 8.96 8.18 2.69
N ILE A 32 9.53 9.35 2.67
CA ILE A 32 10.02 10.01 1.45
C ILE A 32 11.04 9.08 0.77
N ASP A 33 10.95 8.95 -0.54
CA ASP A 33 11.84 8.14 -1.39
C ASP A 33 11.84 6.61 -1.11
N ALA A 34 11.01 6.07 -0.21
CA ALA A 34 10.90 4.60 -0.05
C ALA A 34 10.38 3.89 -1.30
N GLY A 35 9.76 4.64 -2.22
CA GLY A 35 9.20 4.11 -3.47
C GLY A 35 7.68 3.94 -3.45
N LYS A 36 6.98 4.73 -2.63
CA LYS A 36 5.50 4.71 -2.53
C LYS A 36 4.84 4.81 -3.90
N THR A 37 5.13 5.87 -4.65
CA THR A 37 4.55 6.09 -5.99
C THR A 37 4.88 4.96 -6.95
N THR A 38 6.10 4.42 -6.91
CA THR A 38 6.51 3.28 -7.73
C THR A 38 5.68 2.03 -7.43
N VAL A 39 5.45 1.71 -6.15
CA VAL A 39 4.63 0.56 -5.74
C VAL A 39 3.17 0.76 -6.15
N SER A 40 2.62 1.94 -5.95
CA SER A 40 1.24 2.29 -6.33
C SER A 40 1.03 2.20 -7.85
N GLU A 41 1.97 2.70 -8.65
CA GLU A 41 1.95 2.57 -10.12
C GLU A 41 2.02 1.10 -10.57
N ARG A 42 2.77 0.24 -9.87
CA ARG A 42 2.82 -1.20 -10.14
C ARG A 42 1.48 -1.89 -9.85
N PHE A 43 0.77 -1.53 -8.78
CA PHE A 43 -0.58 -2.03 -8.55
C PHE A 43 -1.52 -1.68 -9.71
N LEU A 44 -1.47 -0.46 -10.20
CA LEU A 44 -2.29 -0.02 -11.34
C LEU A 44 -1.91 -0.72 -12.64
N TYR A 45 -0.62 -0.95 -12.86
CA TYR A 45 -0.14 -1.65 -14.05
C TYR A 45 -0.57 -3.12 -14.06
N TYR A 46 -0.30 -3.86 -12.99
CA TYR A 46 -0.64 -5.29 -12.91
C TYR A 46 -2.15 -5.55 -12.85
N SER A 47 -2.93 -4.59 -12.38
CA SER A 47 -4.39 -4.66 -12.45
C SER A 47 -4.97 -4.34 -13.84
N GLY A 48 -4.12 -3.92 -14.79
CA GLY A 48 -4.54 -3.51 -16.13
C GLY A 48 -5.21 -2.13 -16.20
N ARG A 49 -5.15 -1.36 -15.10
CA ARG A 49 -5.74 -0.02 -15.06
C ARG A 49 -4.94 0.98 -15.88
N ILE A 50 -3.61 0.82 -15.92
CA ILE A 50 -2.70 1.58 -16.78
C ILE A 50 -1.93 0.63 -17.69
N HIS A 51 -1.59 1.08 -18.89
CA HIS A 51 -0.89 0.26 -19.88
C HIS A 51 0.62 0.53 -19.96
N LYS A 52 1.06 1.61 -19.35
CA LYS A 52 2.48 2.00 -19.29
C LYS A 52 2.80 2.45 -17.87
N ILE A 53 3.93 1.99 -17.34
CA ILE A 53 4.43 2.41 -16.04
C ILE A 53 5.04 3.79 -16.22
N GLY A 54 4.58 4.77 -15.41
CA GLY A 54 5.20 6.10 -15.33
C GLY A 54 6.42 6.06 -14.42
N GLU A 55 7.49 6.74 -14.81
CA GLU A 55 8.63 6.96 -13.94
C GLU A 55 8.49 8.28 -13.17
N VAL A 56 8.72 8.23 -11.85
CA VAL A 56 8.59 9.41 -10.96
C VAL A 56 9.50 10.55 -11.43
N HIS A 57 10.72 10.21 -11.85
CA HIS A 57 11.70 11.19 -12.31
C HIS A 57 11.34 11.89 -13.65
N GLU A 58 10.46 11.28 -14.45
CA GLU A 58 10.01 11.86 -15.73
C GLU A 58 8.68 12.62 -15.59
N GLY A 59 8.08 12.70 -14.39
CA GLY A 59 6.80 13.37 -14.13
C GLY A 59 5.61 12.76 -14.89
N GLN A 60 5.70 11.46 -15.23
CA GLN A 60 4.69 10.75 -16.03
C GLN A 60 3.74 9.89 -15.16
N THR A 61 3.79 10.03 -13.85
CA THR A 61 2.95 9.26 -12.93
C THR A 61 1.50 9.73 -12.98
N GLN A 62 0.55 8.78 -12.94
CA GLN A 62 -0.88 9.11 -12.96
C GLN A 62 -1.43 9.48 -11.58
N LEU A 63 -0.75 9.12 -10.51
CA LEU A 63 -1.18 9.40 -9.14
C LEU A 63 -0.82 10.82 -8.69
N ASP A 64 0.32 11.34 -9.11
CA ASP A 64 0.73 12.72 -8.82
C ASP A 64 0.13 13.67 -9.88
N TRP A 65 -1.13 14.06 -9.69
CA TRP A 65 -1.85 14.88 -10.67
C TRP A 65 -1.62 16.39 -10.52
N MET A 66 -1.20 16.84 -9.33
CA MET A 66 -0.90 18.25 -9.09
C MET A 66 0.50 18.65 -9.62
N PRO A 67 0.66 19.83 -10.23
CA PRO A 67 1.96 20.30 -10.70
C PRO A 67 3.03 20.36 -9.61
N GLU A 68 2.63 20.70 -8.37
CA GLU A 68 3.50 20.76 -7.20
C GLU A 68 3.97 19.38 -6.76
N GLU A 69 3.10 18.36 -6.81
CA GLU A 69 3.42 16.97 -6.52
C GLU A 69 4.47 16.43 -7.51
N ARG A 70 4.23 16.64 -8.81
CA ARG A 70 5.18 16.25 -9.87
C ARG A 70 6.53 16.94 -9.75
N LYS A 71 6.54 18.23 -9.42
CA LYS A 71 7.78 19.02 -9.32
C LYS A 71 8.62 18.62 -8.10
N ARG A 72 7.98 18.20 -7.01
CA ARG A 72 8.65 17.86 -5.75
C ARG A 72 8.82 16.36 -5.55
N GLY A 73 8.14 15.51 -6.33
CA GLY A 73 8.13 14.05 -6.18
C GLY A 73 7.47 13.57 -4.89
N ILE A 74 6.55 14.37 -4.33
CA ILE A 74 5.84 14.04 -3.08
C ILE A 74 4.33 14.15 -3.28
N THR A 75 3.57 13.22 -2.68
CA THR A 75 2.10 13.28 -2.64
C THR A 75 1.66 14.29 -1.58
N ILE A 76 0.88 15.27 -1.97
CA ILE A 76 0.37 16.33 -1.08
C ILE A 76 -1.06 16.03 -0.65
N THR A 77 -1.89 15.55 -1.58
CA THR A 77 -3.31 15.26 -1.33
C THR A 77 -3.58 13.78 -1.48
N ALA A 78 -4.34 13.19 -0.56
CA ALA A 78 -4.75 11.79 -0.67
C ALA A 78 -5.52 11.56 -1.99
N ALA A 79 -4.97 10.75 -2.87
CA ALA A 79 -5.59 10.36 -4.13
C ALA A 79 -6.20 8.98 -4.01
N ALA A 80 -7.43 8.80 -4.48
CA ALA A 80 -8.10 7.51 -4.51
C ALA A 80 -8.23 7.05 -5.96
N THR A 81 -7.70 5.86 -6.25
CA THR A 81 -7.85 5.21 -7.56
C THR A 81 -8.44 3.84 -7.38
N SER A 82 -9.39 3.47 -8.24
CA SER A 82 -10.08 2.18 -8.15
C SER A 82 -9.68 1.26 -9.30
N PHE A 83 -9.52 -0.03 -8.98
CA PHE A 83 -9.31 -1.09 -9.97
C PHE A 83 -9.92 -2.41 -9.51
N LEU A 84 -10.14 -3.32 -10.47
CA LEU A 84 -10.65 -4.65 -10.20
C LEU A 84 -9.49 -5.65 -10.06
N TRP A 85 -9.47 -6.43 -8.96
CA TRP A 85 -8.51 -7.49 -8.75
C TRP A 85 -9.18 -8.73 -8.17
N ARG A 86 -9.07 -9.87 -8.85
CA ARG A 86 -9.66 -11.16 -8.43
C ARG A 86 -11.11 -11.04 -7.93
N ASN A 87 -11.96 -10.35 -8.71
CA ASN A 87 -13.36 -10.07 -8.39
C ASN A 87 -13.60 -9.18 -7.16
N HIS A 88 -12.60 -8.43 -6.70
CA HIS A 88 -12.74 -7.40 -5.69
C HIS A 88 -12.55 -6.02 -6.30
N ASP A 89 -13.37 -5.08 -5.87
CA ASP A 89 -13.22 -3.66 -6.17
C ASP A 89 -12.20 -3.09 -5.16
N ILE A 90 -10.98 -2.83 -5.62
CA ILE A 90 -9.92 -2.27 -4.79
C ILE A 90 -9.90 -0.75 -4.97
N HIS A 91 -10.01 -0.04 -3.87
CA HIS A 91 -9.78 1.40 -3.81
C HIS A 91 -8.39 1.61 -3.20
N LEU A 92 -7.43 2.00 -4.04
CA LEU A 92 -6.09 2.35 -3.62
C LEU A 92 -6.09 3.80 -3.18
N ILE A 93 -5.78 4.03 -1.91
CA ILE A 93 -5.71 5.36 -1.29
C ILE A 93 -4.24 5.67 -1.08
N ASP A 94 -3.73 6.58 -1.89
CA ASP A 94 -2.36 7.07 -1.77
C ASP A 94 -2.30 8.14 -0.67
N THR A 95 -1.63 7.83 0.44
CA THR A 95 -1.55 8.74 1.58
C THR A 95 -0.36 9.68 1.43
N PRO A 96 -0.50 10.97 1.82
CA PRO A 96 0.65 11.87 1.89
C PRO A 96 1.75 11.29 2.77
N GLY A 97 2.99 11.31 2.29
CA GLY A 97 4.16 10.78 3.03
C GLY A 97 4.86 11.79 3.93
N HIS A 98 4.36 13.02 4.02
CA HIS A 98 5.04 14.11 4.75
C HIS A 98 4.41 14.36 6.12
N VAL A 99 5.23 14.61 7.12
CA VAL A 99 4.80 14.88 8.53
C VAL A 99 3.86 16.06 8.66
N ASP A 100 3.91 17.02 7.74
CA ASP A 100 3.06 18.22 7.76
C ASP A 100 1.58 17.91 7.48
N PHE A 101 1.26 16.73 6.95
CA PHE A 101 -0.10 16.31 6.56
C PHE A 101 -0.73 15.30 7.52
N THR A 102 -0.42 15.38 8.81
CA THR A 102 -0.87 14.42 9.84
C THR A 102 -2.38 14.23 9.88
N ILE A 103 -3.17 15.31 9.66
CA ILE A 103 -4.64 15.26 9.68
C ILE A 103 -5.19 14.50 8.45
N GLU A 104 -4.63 14.72 7.27
CA GLU A 104 -4.99 14.01 6.05
C GLU A 104 -4.66 12.52 6.16
N VAL A 105 -3.50 12.19 6.72
CA VAL A 105 -3.09 10.81 6.99
C VAL A 105 -4.06 10.14 7.94
N GLU A 106 -4.40 10.75 9.09
CA GLU A 106 -5.33 10.19 10.05
C GLU A 106 -6.74 9.98 9.47
N ARG A 107 -7.24 10.93 8.67
CA ARG A 107 -8.53 10.79 7.99
C ARG A 107 -8.52 9.66 6.98
N SER A 108 -7.43 9.53 6.22
CA SER A 108 -7.28 8.46 5.23
C SER A 108 -7.22 7.10 5.90
N LEU A 109 -6.48 6.94 6.99
CA LEU A 109 -6.36 5.70 7.74
C LEU A 109 -7.71 5.16 8.24
N ARG A 110 -8.64 6.03 8.64
CA ARG A 110 -9.95 5.63 9.20
C ARG A 110 -10.88 4.91 8.22
N VAL A 111 -10.64 5.06 6.92
CA VAL A 111 -11.47 4.42 5.88
C VAL A 111 -10.83 3.18 5.29
N LEU A 112 -9.62 2.80 5.75
CA LEU A 112 -8.87 1.67 5.22
C LEU A 112 -9.31 0.35 5.83
N ASP A 113 -9.41 -0.68 4.99
CA ASP A 113 -9.51 -2.08 5.43
C ASP A 113 -8.14 -2.68 5.75
N GLY A 114 -7.08 -2.07 5.24
CA GLY A 114 -5.69 -2.44 5.50
C GLY A 114 -4.73 -1.49 4.77
N ALA A 115 -3.44 -1.54 5.12
CA ALA A 115 -2.45 -0.72 4.44
C ALA A 115 -1.15 -1.48 4.17
N VAL A 116 -0.47 -1.07 3.10
CA VAL A 116 0.87 -1.50 2.74
C VAL A 116 1.86 -0.43 3.18
N VAL A 117 2.76 -0.79 4.10
CA VAL A 117 3.84 0.08 4.56
C VAL A 117 5.08 -0.23 3.74
N VAL A 118 5.48 0.71 2.89
CA VAL A 118 6.68 0.56 2.05
C VAL A 118 7.88 1.09 2.82
N MET A 119 8.86 0.22 3.06
CA MET A 119 10.13 0.54 3.72
C MET A 119 11.28 0.32 2.76
N SER A 120 12.33 1.11 2.88
CA SER A 120 13.57 0.91 2.13
C SER A 120 14.45 -0.14 2.81
N ALA A 121 14.98 -1.08 2.05
CA ALA A 121 15.93 -2.07 2.54
C ALA A 121 17.27 -1.46 2.99
N VAL A 122 17.54 -0.22 2.57
CA VAL A 122 18.77 0.53 2.91
C VAL A 122 18.57 1.40 4.14
N ASP A 123 17.42 2.11 4.18
CA ASP A 123 17.17 3.16 5.18
C ASP A 123 16.47 2.61 6.44
N GLY A 124 15.80 1.45 6.35
CA GLY A 124 15.08 0.82 7.46
C GLY A 124 13.84 1.58 7.90
N VAL A 125 13.63 1.68 9.22
CA VAL A 125 12.50 2.38 9.82
C VAL A 125 12.86 3.84 10.04
N GLU A 126 12.20 4.73 9.30
CA GLU A 126 12.36 6.18 9.40
C GLU A 126 11.35 6.79 10.40
N PRO A 127 11.63 7.96 11.02
CA PRO A 127 10.74 8.61 12.00
C PRO A 127 9.33 8.88 11.46
N GLN A 128 9.20 9.15 10.17
CA GLN A 128 7.90 9.34 9.52
C GLN A 128 7.10 8.04 9.47
N THR A 129 7.76 6.92 9.19
CA THR A 129 7.14 5.58 9.22
C THR A 129 6.65 5.24 10.62
N GLU A 130 7.46 5.52 11.66
CA GLU A 130 7.09 5.32 13.06
C GLU A 130 5.82 6.10 13.43
N THR A 131 5.76 7.38 13.04
CA THR A 131 4.59 8.23 13.32
C THR A 131 3.31 7.66 12.71
N VAL A 132 3.34 7.28 11.44
CA VAL A 132 2.17 6.75 10.74
C VAL A 132 1.82 5.35 11.20
N TRP A 133 2.83 4.53 11.54
CA TRP A 133 2.64 3.21 12.15
C TRP A 133 1.84 3.29 13.44
N HIS A 134 2.23 4.15 14.37
CA HIS A 134 1.51 4.33 15.63
C HIS A 134 0.09 4.88 15.43
N GLN A 135 -0.13 5.73 14.43
CA GLN A 135 -1.48 6.18 14.08
C GLN A 135 -2.35 5.03 13.55
N ALA A 136 -1.81 4.18 12.69
CA ALA A 136 -2.52 3.01 12.16
C ALA A 136 -2.81 1.98 13.26
N ASP A 137 -1.85 1.72 14.13
CA ASP A 137 -2.00 0.81 15.26
C ASP A 137 -3.08 1.27 16.24
N LYS A 138 -3.12 2.57 16.58
CA LYS A 138 -4.13 3.18 17.45
C LYS A 138 -5.57 2.94 16.98
N ILE A 139 -5.79 2.84 15.67
CA ILE A 139 -7.11 2.59 15.08
C ILE A 139 -7.24 1.16 14.51
N HIS A 140 -6.27 0.31 14.81
CA HIS A 140 -6.25 -1.12 14.48
C HIS A 140 -6.35 -1.43 12.97
N VAL A 141 -5.69 -0.64 12.13
CA VAL A 141 -5.58 -0.94 10.68
C VAL A 141 -4.60 -2.08 10.48
N PRO A 142 -5.00 -3.20 9.84
CA PRO A 142 -4.07 -4.27 9.50
C PRO A 142 -2.96 -3.78 8.56
N LEU A 143 -1.71 -4.13 8.86
CA LEU A 143 -0.55 -3.68 8.10
C LEU A 143 0.20 -4.85 7.45
N VAL A 144 0.60 -4.65 6.19
CA VAL A 144 1.55 -5.50 5.48
C VAL A 144 2.76 -4.65 5.13
N THR A 145 3.93 -5.07 5.55
CA THR A 145 5.18 -4.35 5.23
C THR A 145 5.76 -4.86 3.92
N PHE A 146 6.09 -3.94 3.03
CA PHE A 146 6.78 -4.22 1.77
C PHE A 146 8.18 -3.59 1.82
N ILE A 147 9.21 -4.44 1.88
CA ILE A 147 10.61 -4.02 1.91
C ILE A 147 11.09 -3.86 0.48
N ASN A 148 11.27 -2.62 0.07
CA ASN A 148 11.64 -2.18 -1.28
C ASN A 148 13.13 -1.91 -1.40
N LYS A 149 13.63 -1.74 -2.61
CA LYS A 149 15.03 -1.40 -2.94
C LYS A 149 16.04 -2.46 -2.53
N MET A 150 15.67 -3.73 -2.61
CA MET A 150 16.59 -4.85 -2.32
C MET A 150 17.78 -4.93 -3.30
N ASP A 151 17.66 -4.27 -4.45
CA ASP A 151 18.67 -4.12 -5.50
C ASP A 151 19.70 -2.99 -5.23
N ARG A 152 19.52 -2.22 -4.19
CA ARG A 152 20.40 -1.09 -3.88
C ARG A 152 21.57 -1.50 -2.98
N VAL A 153 22.72 -0.83 -3.16
CA VAL A 153 23.89 -1.01 -2.31
C VAL A 153 23.54 -0.67 -0.86
N GLY A 154 23.88 -1.55 0.07
CA GLY A 154 23.54 -1.43 1.50
C GLY A 154 22.20 -2.06 1.88
N ALA A 155 21.46 -2.67 0.93
CA ALA A 155 20.20 -3.33 1.22
C ALA A 155 20.39 -4.54 2.16
N ASN A 156 19.63 -4.55 3.27
CA ASN A 156 19.69 -5.61 4.25
C ASN A 156 18.30 -5.90 4.86
N PHE A 157 17.72 -7.01 4.45
CA PHE A 157 16.40 -7.45 4.89
C PHE A 157 16.35 -7.73 6.40
N GLU A 158 17.33 -8.44 6.94
CA GLU A 158 17.38 -8.79 8.36
C GLU A 158 17.52 -7.56 9.26
N SER A 159 18.27 -6.57 8.82
CA SER A 159 18.39 -5.29 9.52
C SER A 159 17.04 -4.59 9.62
N VAL A 160 16.26 -4.54 8.53
CA VAL A 160 14.93 -3.94 8.55
C VAL A 160 13.98 -4.70 9.48
N LEU A 161 14.02 -6.03 9.50
CA LEU A 161 13.21 -6.81 10.45
C LEU A 161 13.60 -6.52 11.91
N ALA A 162 14.89 -6.36 12.20
CA ALA A 162 15.37 -5.99 13.53
C ALA A 162 14.90 -4.57 13.91
N ASP A 163 14.94 -3.63 12.99
CA ASP A 163 14.46 -2.26 13.20
C ASP A 163 12.96 -2.22 13.45
N ILE A 164 12.16 -2.98 12.72
CA ILE A 164 10.70 -3.10 12.96
C ILE A 164 10.45 -3.58 14.39
N LYS A 165 11.15 -4.62 14.86
CA LYS A 165 11.00 -5.13 16.22
C LYS A 165 11.40 -4.11 17.27
N LYS A 166 12.52 -3.43 17.06
CA LYS A 166 13.12 -2.52 18.03
C LYS A 166 12.41 -1.19 18.11
N THR A 167 12.07 -0.61 16.96
CA THR A 167 11.57 0.77 16.86
C THR A 167 10.04 0.83 16.91
N LEU A 168 9.36 -0.15 16.27
CA LEU A 168 7.91 -0.16 16.18
C LEU A 168 7.25 -1.07 17.24
N ASP A 169 8.03 -1.74 18.08
CA ASP A 169 7.56 -2.73 19.06
C ASP A 169 6.59 -3.78 18.44
N ALA A 170 6.86 -4.14 17.19
CA ALA A 170 6.05 -5.03 16.40
C ALA A 170 6.71 -6.41 16.26
N ASN A 171 5.91 -7.44 15.99
CA ASN A 171 6.40 -8.77 15.69
C ASN A 171 6.22 -9.09 14.20
N PRO A 172 7.18 -8.74 13.31
CA PRO A 172 7.08 -9.02 11.89
C PRO A 172 7.15 -10.53 11.64
N ILE A 173 6.27 -11.00 10.78
CA ILE A 173 6.23 -12.39 10.31
C ILE A 173 6.52 -12.34 8.81
N PRO A 174 7.73 -12.75 8.35
CA PRO A 174 8.03 -12.83 6.94
C PRO A 174 7.09 -13.79 6.23
N ILE A 175 6.51 -13.37 5.12
CA ILE A 175 5.73 -14.22 4.20
C ILE A 175 6.49 -14.47 2.91
N GLN A 176 7.50 -13.63 2.65
CA GLN A 176 8.45 -13.77 1.55
C GLN A 176 9.84 -13.39 2.05
N GLU A 177 10.85 -14.09 1.57
CA GLU A 177 12.26 -13.82 1.86
C GLU A 177 13.01 -13.48 0.56
N PRO A 178 13.91 -12.50 0.57
CA PRO A 178 14.69 -12.14 -0.62
C PRO A 178 15.69 -13.25 -0.98
N ILE A 179 15.88 -13.45 -2.28
CA ILE A 179 16.92 -14.32 -2.84
C ILE A 179 18.05 -13.39 -3.29
N GLY A 180 19.10 -13.32 -2.48
CA GLY A 180 20.19 -12.37 -2.69
C GLY A 180 19.85 -10.95 -2.23
N ALA A 181 20.82 -10.05 -2.39
CA ALA A 181 20.69 -8.62 -2.11
C ALA A 181 21.62 -7.83 -3.04
N GLU A 182 21.38 -6.55 -3.18
CA GLU A 182 22.14 -5.63 -4.03
C GLU A 182 22.17 -6.10 -5.50
N ASP A 183 23.36 -6.16 -6.10
CA ASP A 183 23.59 -6.64 -7.47
C ASP A 183 23.28 -8.13 -7.67
N LYS A 184 23.12 -8.89 -6.57
CA LYS A 184 22.77 -10.32 -6.56
C LYS A 184 21.32 -10.57 -6.20
N PHE A 185 20.50 -9.55 -6.14
CA PHE A 185 19.06 -9.72 -5.89
C PHE A 185 18.39 -10.34 -7.13
N GLU A 186 17.90 -11.56 -6.99
CA GLU A 186 17.28 -12.33 -8.08
C GLU A 186 15.75 -12.35 -7.99
N GLY A 187 15.18 -12.18 -6.79
CA GLY A 187 13.75 -12.28 -6.57
C GLY A 187 13.43 -12.61 -5.11
N VAL A 188 12.31 -13.29 -4.89
CA VAL A 188 11.86 -13.67 -3.56
C VAL A 188 11.46 -15.15 -3.48
N TYR A 189 11.62 -15.75 -2.31
CA TYR A 189 11.06 -17.04 -1.97
C TYR A 189 9.74 -16.83 -1.22
N ASP A 190 8.63 -17.28 -1.79
CA ASP A 190 7.31 -17.22 -1.17
C ASP A 190 7.16 -18.37 -0.19
N LEU A 191 7.01 -18.05 1.10
CA LEU A 191 6.92 -19.03 2.19
C LEU A 191 5.54 -19.70 2.26
N ILE A 192 4.50 -19.05 1.72
CA ILE A 192 3.15 -19.58 1.70
C ILE A 192 3.02 -20.62 0.59
N ASP A 193 3.37 -20.22 -0.63
CA ASP A 193 3.30 -21.09 -1.81
C ASP A 193 4.53 -22.01 -1.96
N GLN A 194 5.57 -21.82 -1.15
CA GLN A 194 6.84 -22.57 -1.16
C GLN A 194 7.51 -22.59 -2.54
N LYS A 195 7.57 -21.45 -3.21
CA LYS A 195 8.13 -21.31 -4.54
C LYS A 195 8.98 -20.07 -4.69
N ARG A 196 9.92 -20.10 -5.65
CA ARG A 196 10.66 -18.92 -6.08
C ARG A 196 9.81 -18.08 -7.01
N VAL A 197 9.90 -16.77 -6.85
CA VAL A 197 9.34 -15.74 -7.75
C VAL A 197 10.53 -14.90 -8.21
N LEU A 198 10.95 -15.08 -9.46
CA LEU A 198 12.10 -14.44 -10.08
C LEU A 198 11.64 -13.35 -11.05
#